data_64aa0b73445e948ec01c43015e78a76c
#
_entry.id   64aa0b73445e948ec01c43015e78a76c
#
_cell.length_a   1.000
_cell.length_b   1.000
_cell.length_c   1.000
_cell.angle_alpha   90.00
_cell.angle_beta   90.00
_cell.angle_gamma   90.00
#
_symmetry.space_group_name_H-M   'P 1'
#
loop_
_entity.id
_entity.type
_entity.pdbx_description
1 polymer ?
#
loop_
_entity_poly.entity_id
_entity_poly.type
_entity_poly.pdbx_seq_one_letter_code
_entity_poly.pdbx_strand_id
1 'polypeptide(L)'
;MKSDQQRWDERFRKEGFSLGKEANSFLRKNIHLLPRGKALDIAAGEGRNAVTMALYGYDVDAVDVSPVGLKKARMLAREMGVRIHPLVADLDTFELEKEQYDLIANFYYLSRKLIPKMKKGLRKGGRIIFETYVVDQRDLRTGGPRHLKYFLKHNELLRLFRGFRILFYREGIFREGGRKKAVASLIAEKI
;
A
#
# COMPACT_ATOMS: atom_id res chain seq x y z
N MET A 1 17.04 6.56 19.23
CA MET A 1 16.70 5.82 17.98
C MET A 1 16.19 6.80 16.95
N LYS A 2 16.49 6.62 15.65
CA LYS A 2 15.91 7.44 14.59
C LYS A 2 14.40 7.21 14.51
N SER A 3 13.64 8.28 14.29
CA SER A 3 12.20 8.17 14.00
C SER A 3 11.94 7.41 12.70
N ASP A 4 10.73 6.91 12.48
CA ASP A 4 10.36 6.24 11.23
C ASP A 4 10.55 7.18 10.04
N GLN A 5 10.15 8.45 10.16
CA GLN A 5 10.37 9.48 9.16
C GLN A 5 11.85 9.61 8.79
N GLN A 6 12.76 9.74 9.77
CA GLN A 6 14.20 9.88 9.50
C GLN A 6 14.76 8.68 8.74
N ARG A 7 14.33 7.44 9.09
CA ARG A 7 14.78 6.22 8.41
C ARG A 7 14.32 6.17 6.95
N TRP A 8 13.07 6.55 6.70
CA TRP A 8 12.52 6.54 5.34
C TRP A 8 13.08 7.69 4.51
N ASP A 9 13.23 8.89 5.08
CA ASP A 9 13.91 10.01 4.41
C ASP A 9 15.32 9.65 3.96
N GLU A 10 16.12 9.02 4.83
CA GLU A 10 17.48 8.56 4.47
C GLU A 10 17.45 7.56 3.32
N ARG A 11 16.49 6.63 3.35
CA ARG A 11 16.32 5.66 2.27
C ARG A 11 15.98 6.33 0.94
N PHE A 12 15.04 7.27 0.97
CA PHE A 12 14.55 7.94 -0.22
C PHE A 12 15.45 9.09 -0.72
N ARG A 13 16.43 9.55 0.06
CA ARG A 13 17.47 10.50 -0.40
C ARG A 13 18.43 9.88 -1.41
N LYS A 14 18.54 8.58 -1.47
CA LYS A 14 19.40 7.90 -2.45
C LYS A 14 18.98 8.28 -3.87
N GLU A 15 19.98 8.31 -4.78
CA GLU A 15 19.74 8.54 -6.18
C GLU A 15 18.79 7.50 -6.79
N GLY A 16 18.00 7.90 -7.76
CA GLY A 16 16.98 7.06 -8.38
C GLY A 16 15.77 6.78 -7.49
N PHE A 17 15.09 5.68 -7.73
CA PHE A 17 13.91 5.23 -6.99
C PHE A 17 14.24 3.93 -6.25
N SER A 18 14.10 3.92 -4.93
CA SER A 18 14.50 2.79 -4.05
C SER A 18 13.76 1.48 -4.36
N LEU A 19 12.54 1.58 -4.90
CA LEU A 19 11.68 0.44 -5.27
C LEU A 19 11.37 0.40 -6.76
N GLY A 20 12.07 1.22 -7.57
CA GLY A 20 11.76 1.42 -8.99
C GLY A 20 10.49 2.24 -9.20
N LYS A 21 10.18 2.51 -10.48
CA LYS A 21 9.00 3.30 -10.89
C LYS A 21 7.77 2.44 -11.19
N GLU A 22 7.94 1.13 -11.38
CA GLU A 22 6.83 0.24 -11.65
C GLU A 22 6.01 -0.04 -10.39
N ALA A 23 4.68 0.05 -10.51
CA ALA A 23 3.78 -0.32 -9.43
C ALA A 23 3.93 -1.79 -9.02
N ASN A 24 3.46 -2.09 -7.82
CA ASN A 24 3.35 -3.46 -7.33
C ASN A 24 2.63 -4.35 -8.37
N SER A 25 3.16 -5.54 -8.63
CA SER A 25 2.62 -6.44 -9.65
C SER A 25 1.20 -6.90 -9.36
N PHE A 26 0.84 -7.04 -8.08
CA PHE A 26 -0.52 -7.39 -7.69
C PHE A 26 -1.51 -6.25 -8.02
N LEU A 27 -1.13 -4.98 -7.82
CA LEU A 27 -1.91 -3.84 -8.27
C LEU A 27 -2.08 -3.84 -9.80
N ARG A 28 -0.98 -3.92 -10.55
CA ARG A 28 -1.01 -3.87 -12.02
C ARG A 28 -1.90 -4.95 -12.65
N LYS A 29 -1.85 -6.17 -12.09
CA LYS A 29 -2.64 -7.30 -12.59
C LYS A 29 -4.12 -7.18 -12.31
N ASN A 30 -4.49 -6.44 -11.28
CA ASN A 30 -5.87 -6.40 -10.79
C ASN A 30 -6.54 -5.02 -10.88
N ILE A 31 -5.84 -3.98 -11.35
CA ILE A 31 -6.34 -2.61 -11.34
C ILE A 31 -7.65 -2.44 -12.13
N HIS A 32 -7.83 -3.25 -13.16
CA HIS A 32 -9.06 -3.26 -13.98
C HIS A 32 -10.29 -3.83 -13.25
N LEU A 33 -10.07 -4.55 -12.15
CA LEU A 33 -11.12 -5.10 -11.29
C LEU A 33 -11.54 -4.12 -10.18
N LEU A 34 -10.82 -3.00 -10.01
CA LEU A 34 -11.02 -2.07 -8.90
C LEU A 34 -11.98 -0.95 -9.30
N PRO A 35 -12.87 -0.47 -8.39
CA PRO A 35 -13.80 0.61 -8.70
C PRO A 35 -13.03 1.90 -8.94
N ARG A 36 -13.37 2.63 -9.99
CA ARG A 36 -12.80 3.95 -10.25
C ARG A 36 -13.39 4.99 -9.29
N GLY A 37 -12.69 6.09 -9.10
CA GLY A 37 -13.10 7.20 -8.26
C GLY A 37 -11.95 7.69 -7.40
N LYS A 38 -12.23 8.03 -6.15
CA LYS A 38 -11.24 8.53 -5.21
C LYS A 38 -10.47 7.38 -4.56
N ALA A 39 -9.15 7.41 -4.67
CA ALA A 39 -8.26 6.38 -4.13
C ALA A 39 -7.31 6.92 -3.06
N LEU A 40 -6.93 6.07 -2.12
CA LEU A 40 -5.89 6.34 -1.13
C LEU A 40 -4.77 5.31 -1.27
N ASP A 41 -3.53 5.78 -1.46
CA ASP A 41 -2.32 4.95 -1.38
C ASP A 41 -1.68 5.11 0.00
N ILE A 42 -1.74 4.06 0.80
CA ILE A 42 -1.19 4.00 2.17
C ILE A 42 0.30 3.68 2.13
N ALA A 43 1.13 4.47 2.84
CA ALA A 43 2.59 4.38 2.82
C ALA A 43 3.15 4.45 1.40
N ALA A 44 2.72 5.48 0.67
CA ALA A 44 2.94 5.63 -0.78
C ALA A 44 4.42 5.74 -1.17
N GLY A 45 5.30 6.16 -0.25
CA GLY A 45 6.74 6.30 -0.48
C GLY A 45 7.04 7.22 -1.65
N GLU A 46 7.73 6.69 -2.66
CA GLU A 46 8.11 7.40 -3.88
C GLU A 46 7.00 7.39 -4.96
N GLY A 47 5.77 6.92 -4.63
CA GLY A 47 4.55 7.14 -5.40
C GLY A 47 4.27 6.19 -6.57
N ARG A 48 5.04 5.12 -6.76
CA ARG A 48 4.87 4.21 -7.91
C ARG A 48 3.46 3.66 -8.07
N ASN A 49 2.79 3.29 -6.95
CA ASN A 49 1.41 2.79 -6.98
C ASN A 49 0.41 3.94 -7.19
N ALA A 50 0.58 5.06 -6.47
CA ALA A 50 -0.28 6.24 -6.60
C ALA A 50 -0.27 6.78 -8.04
N VAL A 51 0.91 6.91 -8.65
CA VAL A 51 1.06 7.38 -10.04
C VAL A 51 0.42 6.40 -11.02
N THR A 52 0.60 5.10 -10.81
CA THR A 52 -0.08 4.09 -11.65
C THR A 52 -1.60 4.19 -11.51
N MET A 53 -2.16 4.32 -10.31
CA MET A 53 -3.60 4.53 -10.15
C MET A 53 -4.07 5.80 -10.87
N ALA A 54 -3.33 6.91 -10.76
CA ALA A 54 -3.65 8.15 -11.46
C ALA A 54 -3.64 8.00 -12.99
N LEU A 55 -2.71 7.22 -13.56
CA LEU A 55 -2.69 6.86 -14.99
C LEU A 55 -3.96 6.09 -15.43
N TYR A 56 -4.55 5.34 -14.51
CA TYR A 56 -5.83 4.66 -14.74
C TYR A 56 -7.06 5.52 -14.42
N GLY A 57 -6.87 6.83 -14.17
CA GLY A 57 -7.95 7.80 -14.00
C GLY A 57 -8.53 7.90 -12.60
N TYR A 58 -7.80 7.43 -11.57
CA TYR A 58 -8.19 7.66 -10.17
C TYR A 58 -7.78 9.07 -9.71
N ASP A 59 -8.60 9.66 -8.84
CA ASP A 59 -8.23 10.81 -8.01
C ASP A 59 -7.49 10.28 -6.76
N VAL A 60 -6.17 10.48 -6.67
CA VAL A 60 -5.33 9.73 -5.74
C VAL A 60 -4.75 10.62 -4.65
N ASP A 61 -5.14 10.36 -3.40
CA ASP A 61 -4.43 10.82 -2.21
C ASP A 61 -3.28 9.82 -1.91
N ALA A 62 -2.05 10.32 -1.77
CA ALA A 62 -0.86 9.51 -1.49
C ALA A 62 -0.29 9.90 -0.13
N VAL A 63 -0.47 9.06 0.90
CA VAL A 63 -0.04 9.37 2.26
C VAL A 63 1.24 8.64 2.63
N ASP A 64 2.22 9.36 3.17
CA ASP A 64 3.47 8.79 3.70
C ASP A 64 4.04 9.69 4.80
N VAL A 65 4.83 9.13 5.69
CA VAL A 65 5.53 9.87 6.75
C VAL A 65 6.73 10.65 6.20
N SER A 66 7.25 10.27 5.03
CA SER A 66 8.45 10.85 4.42
C SER A 66 8.12 11.96 3.41
N PRO A 67 8.40 13.23 3.73
CA PRO A 67 8.30 14.31 2.74
C PRO A 67 9.29 14.14 1.58
N VAL A 68 10.43 13.46 1.80
CA VAL A 68 11.41 13.16 0.74
C VAL A 68 10.83 12.17 -0.26
N GLY A 69 10.19 11.10 0.22
CA GLY A 69 9.48 10.13 -0.63
C GLY A 69 8.38 10.80 -1.45
N LEU A 70 7.53 11.58 -0.80
CA LEU A 70 6.43 12.28 -1.47
C LEU A 70 6.89 13.36 -2.45
N LYS A 71 8.06 13.99 -2.23
CA LYS A 71 8.68 14.86 -3.25
C LYS A 71 8.99 14.09 -4.51
N LYS A 72 9.57 12.89 -4.41
CA LYS A 72 9.83 12.01 -5.55
C LYS A 72 8.54 11.50 -6.20
N ALA A 73 7.51 11.21 -5.41
CA ALA A 73 6.19 10.85 -5.92
C ALA A 73 5.59 11.95 -6.82
N ARG A 74 5.71 13.22 -6.39
CA ARG A 74 5.31 14.38 -7.23
C ARG A 74 6.14 14.49 -8.52
N MET A 75 7.45 14.24 -8.43
CA MET A 75 8.32 14.26 -9.61
C MET A 75 7.92 13.17 -10.60
N LEU A 76 7.68 11.94 -10.11
CA LEU A 76 7.23 10.83 -10.95
C LEU A 76 5.87 11.13 -11.59
N ALA A 77 4.92 11.69 -10.84
CA ALA A 77 3.62 12.06 -11.36
C ALA A 77 3.72 13.09 -12.50
N ARG A 78 4.58 14.11 -12.34
CA ARG A 78 4.86 15.10 -13.40
C ARG A 78 5.50 14.46 -14.62
N GLU A 79 6.48 13.58 -14.43
CA GLU A 79 7.16 12.85 -15.52
C GLU A 79 6.16 12.02 -16.33
N MET A 80 5.16 11.43 -15.64
CA MET A 80 4.13 10.60 -16.25
C MET A 80 2.89 11.38 -16.72
N GLY A 81 2.88 12.72 -16.60
CA GLY A 81 1.79 13.58 -17.06
C GLY A 81 0.49 13.46 -16.24
N VAL A 82 0.56 13.01 -15.00
CA VAL A 82 -0.61 12.84 -14.10
C VAL A 82 -0.48 13.69 -12.84
N ARG A 83 -1.60 13.79 -12.09
CA ARG A 83 -1.65 14.45 -10.78
C ARG A 83 -1.96 13.44 -9.69
N ILE A 84 -1.36 13.65 -8.52
CA ILE A 84 -1.66 12.97 -7.27
C ILE A 84 -1.69 14.02 -6.15
N HIS A 85 -2.31 13.72 -5.01
CA HIS A 85 -2.38 14.58 -3.83
C HIS A 85 -1.50 14.00 -2.71
N PRO A 86 -0.22 14.39 -2.61
CA PRO A 86 0.66 13.87 -1.57
C PRO A 86 0.33 14.51 -0.22
N LEU A 87 0.17 13.67 0.80
CA LEU A 87 -0.13 14.02 2.18
C LEU A 87 0.98 13.52 3.09
N VAL A 88 1.71 14.43 3.75
CA VAL A 88 2.70 14.05 4.78
C VAL A 88 1.95 13.80 6.07
N ALA A 89 1.92 12.56 6.54
CA ALA A 89 1.27 12.20 7.80
C ALA A 89 1.90 10.95 8.43
N ASP A 90 1.87 10.91 9.77
CA ASP A 90 2.18 9.70 10.52
C ASP A 90 0.95 8.79 10.54
N LEU A 91 1.08 7.61 9.94
CA LEU A 91 -0.01 6.63 9.82
C LEU A 91 -0.46 6.04 11.17
N ASP A 92 0.32 6.18 12.23
CA ASP A 92 -0.10 5.77 13.57
C ASP A 92 -1.18 6.72 14.14
N THR A 93 -1.16 7.99 13.74
CA THR A 93 -2.14 9.03 14.16
C THR A 93 -3.08 9.48 13.05
N PHE A 94 -2.84 9.05 11.80
CA PHE A 94 -3.65 9.43 10.65
C PHE A 94 -5.10 8.99 10.79
N GLU A 95 -6.03 9.91 10.55
CA GLU A 95 -7.47 9.63 10.56
C GLU A 95 -8.03 9.66 9.14
N LEU A 96 -8.99 8.77 8.90
CA LEU A 96 -9.75 8.72 7.67
C LEU A 96 -11.20 9.12 7.97
N GLU A 97 -11.72 10.04 7.17
CA GLU A 97 -13.14 10.36 7.21
C GLU A 97 -13.99 9.16 6.77
N LYS A 98 -15.21 9.11 7.27
CA LYS A 98 -16.13 8.03 6.92
C LYS A 98 -16.48 8.11 5.43
N GLU A 99 -16.39 6.96 4.74
CA GLU A 99 -16.87 6.80 3.36
C GLU A 99 -16.28 7.81 2.37
N GLN A 100 -14.99 8.08 2.50
CA GLN A 100 -14.26 9.04 1.67
C GLN A 100 -13.74 8.42 0.36
N TYR A 101 -13.38 7.13 0.37
CA TYR A 101 -12.64 6.49 -0.72
C TYR A 101 -13.43 5.34 -1.37
N ASP A 102 -13.32 5.25 -2.70
CA ASP A 102 -13.78 4.13 -3.50
C ASP A 102 -12.76 2.99 -3.51
N LEU A 103 -11.46 3.35 -3.39
CA LEU A 103 -10.35 2.40 -3.33
C LEU A 103 -9.36 2.79 -2.24
N ILE A 104 -8.92 1.82 -1.44
CA ILE A 104 -7.74 1.97 -0.58
C ILE A 104 -6.71 0.93 -1.00
N ALA A 105 -5.49 1.37 -1.30
CA ALA A 105 -4.36 0.53 -1.65
C ALA A 105 -3.33 0.51 -0.52
N ASN A 106 -2.86 -0.68 -0.14
CA ASN A 106 -1.82 -0.83 0.88
C ASN A 106 -0.83 -1.93 0.47
N PHE A 107 0.43 -1.55 0.30
CA PHE A 107 1.49 -2.47 -0.13
C PHE A 107 2.70 -2.42 0.80
N TYR A 108 3.04 -3.58 1.38
CA TYR A 108 4.22 -3.77 2.25
C TYR A 108 4.27 -2.88 3.50
N TYR A 109 3.12 -2.37 3.92
CA TYR A 109 2.93 -1.69 5.18
C TYR A 109 1.91 -2.44 6.04
N LEU A 110 2.17 -2.59 7.34
CA LEU A 110 1.25 -3.25 8.26
C LEU A 110 1.14 -2.48 9.58
N SER A 111 0.00 -1.83 9.77
CA SER A 111 -0.45 -1.31 11.05
C SER A 111 -1.86 -1.85 11.34
N ARG A 112 -1.95 -2.72 12.35
CA ARG A 112 -3.26 -3.30 12.73
C ARG A 112 -4.23 -2.26 13.26
N LYS A 113 -3.70 -1.16 13.84
CA LYS A 113 -4.49 -0.01 14.31
C LYS A 113 -5.12 0.78 13.17
N LEU A 114 -4.51 0.77 11.99
CA LEU A 114 -5.02 1.48 10.83
C LEU A 114 -6.16 0.74 10.12
N ILE A 115 -6.24 -0.59 10.27
CA ILE A 115 -7.26 -1.40 9.57
C ILE A 115 -8.70 -0.93 9.86
N PRO A 116 -9.11 -0.69 11.10
CA PRO A 116 -10.47 -0.16 11.38
C PRO A 116 -10.72 1.20 10.72
N LYS A 117 -9.70 2.07 10.68
CA LYS A 117 -9.79 3.38 10.03
C LYS A 117 -9.96 3.23 8.51
N MET A 118 -9.18 2.34 7.87
CA MET A 118 -9.33 2.02 6.44
C MET A 118 -10.72 1.49 6.12
N LYS A 119 -11.25 0.57 6.94
CA LYS A 119 -12.62 0.08 6.79
C LYS A 119 -13.69 1.18 6.90
N LYS A 120 -13.51 2.10 7.85
CA LYS A 120 -14.38 3.28 8.02
C LYS A 120 -14.29 4.20 6.82
N GLY A 121 -13.08 4.44 6.30
CA GLY A 121 -12.80 5.35 5.18
C GLY A 121 -13.31 4.87 3.84
N LEU A 122 -13.50 3.56 3.63
CA LEU A 122 -14.09 3.03 2.42
C LEU A 122 -15.61 3.32 2.36
N ARG A 123 -16.09 3.70 1.17
CA ARG A 123 -17.51 3.77 0.83
C ARG A 123 -18.11 2.37 0.78
N LYS A 124 -19.42 2.26 0.90
CA LYS A 124 -20.15 1.03 0.57
C LYS A 124 -19.91 0.67 -0.90
N GLY A 125 -19.57 -0.59 -1.20
CA GLY A 125 -19.11 -1.00 -2.54
C GLY A 125 -17.66 -0.66 -2.86
N GLY A 126 -17.01 0.16 -2.02
CA GLY A 126 -15.58 0.48 -2.15
C GLY A 126 -14.71 -0.75 -1.86
N ARG A 127 -13.52 -0.78 -2.45
CA ARG A 127 -12.60 -1.93 -2.35
C ARG A 127 -11.29 -1.56 -1.69
N ILE A 128 -10.73 -2.53 -1.00
CA ILE A 128 -9.34 -2.51 -0.57
C ILE A 128 -8.53 -3.48 -1.40
N ILE A 129 -7.34 -3.06 -1.85
CA ILE A 129 -6.29 -3.93 -2.35
C ILE A 129 -5.12 -3.90 -1.38
N PHE A 130 -4.78 -5.06 -0.84
CA PHE A 130 -3.81 -5.17 0.23
C PHE A 130 -2.82 -6.31 -0.05
N GLU A 131 -1.52 -6.04 0.03
CA GLU A 131 -0.50 -7.06 -0.01
C GLU A 131 0.63 -6.73 0.97
N THR A 132 0.98 -7.67 1.85
CA THR A 132 2.13 -7.54 2.72
C THR A 132 2.71 -8.89 3.11
N TYR A 133 3.88 -8.87 3.77
CA TYR A 133 4.62 -10.05 4.15
C TYR A 133 3.90 -10.87 5.24
N VAL A 134 3.97 -12.19 5.11
CA VAL A 134 3.62 -13.16 6.15
C VAL A 134 4.90 -13.66 6.86
N VAL A 135 4.73 -14.31 8.01
CA VAL A 135 5.84 -14.76 8.87
C VAL A 135 6.86 -15.63 8.16
N ASP A 136 6.45 -16.42 7.16
CA ASP A 136 7.33 -17.29 6.35
C ASP A 136 8.41 -16.52 5.56
N GLN A 137 8.22 -15.21 5.34
CA GLN A 137 9.22 -14.35 4.70
C GLN A 137 10.57 -14.35 5.45
N ARG A 138 10.57 -14.57 6.75
CA ARG A 138 11.78 -14.60 7.57
C ARG A 138 12.72 -15.72 7.15
N ASP A 139 12.17 -16.86 6.80
CA ASP A 139 12.94 -18.06 6.44
C ASP A 139 13.55 -17.94 5.04
N LEU A 140 12.96 -17.10 4.19
CA LEU A 140 13.45 -16.88 2.83
C LEU A 140 14.72 -16.04 2.74
N ARG A 141 15.05 -15.23 3.77
CA ARG A 141 16.22 -14.33 3.83
C ARG A 141 16.36 -13.38 2.60
N THR A 142 15.24 -13.12 1.91
CA THR A 142 15.18 -12.29 0.68
C THR A 142 14.77 -10.85 0.94
N GLY A 143 14.91 -10.38 2.17
CA GLY A 143 14.47 -9.06 2.63
C GLY A 143 13.11 -9.11 3.33
N GLY A 144 12.57 -7.93 3.66
CA GLY A 144 11.32 -7.77 4.42
C GLY A 144 11.50 -6.94 5.69
N PRO A 145 10.48 -6.84 6.53
CA PRO A 145 10.55 -6.14 7.81
C PRO A 145 11.54 -6.78 8.78
N ARG A 146 12.12 -5.97 9.69
CA ARG A 146 13.04 -6.48 10.72
C ARG A 146 12.32 -7.04 11.95
N HIS A 147 11.14 -6.52 12.29
CA HIS A 147 10.42 -6.86 13.52
C HIS A 147 9.17 -7.71 13.21
N LEU A 148 8.93 -8.72 14.04
CA LEU A 148 7.79 -9.64 13.92
C LEU A 148 6.42 -8.94 13.82
N LYS A 149 6.25 -7.81 14.50
CA LYS A 149 5.00 -7.05 14.49
C LYS A 149 4.57 -6.58 13.09
N TYR A 150 5.50 -6.53 12.13
CA TYR A 150 5.24 -6.10 10.75
C TYR A 150 4.98 -7.27 9.78
N PHE A 151 4.91 -8.49 10.28
CA PHE A 151 4.46 -9.64 9.51
C PHE A 151 3.04 -10.05 9.89
N LEU A 152 2.27 -10.49 8.93
CA LEU A 152 1.00 -11.16 9.17
C LEU A 152 1.25 -12.58 9.69
N LYS A 153 0.41 -13.03 10.62
CA LYS A 153 0.23 -14.46 10.91
C LYS A 153 -0.56 -15.11 9.78
N HIS A 154 -0.49 -16.43 9.67
CA HIS A 154 -1.27 -17.17 8.68
C HIS A 154 -2.78 -16.86 8.78
N ASN A 155 -3.40 -16.62 7.64
CA ASN A 155 -4.81 -16.25 7.50
C ASN A 155 -5.23 -14.97 8.27
N GLU A 156 -4.27 -14.19 8.75
CA GLU A 156 -4.59 -12.99 9.54
C GLU A 156 -5.29 -11.93 8.70
N LEU A 157 -4.90 -11.78 7.44
CA LEU A 157 -5.49 -10.77 6.55
C LEU A 157 -7.00 -11.03 6.35
N LEU A 158 -7.42 -12.28 6.21
CA LEU A 158 -8.85 -12.65 6.16
C LEU A 158 -9.59 -12.26 7.45
N ARG A 159 -8.98 -12.50 8.62
CA ARG A 159 -9.58 -12.13 9.91
C ARG A 159 -9.70 -10.61 10.06
N LEU A 160 -8.68 -9.86 9.62
CA LEU A 160 -8.68 -8.40 9.67
C LEU A 160 -9.80 -7.79 8.81
N PHE A 161 -10.16 -8.42 7.69
CA PHE A 161 -11.25 -7.99 6.80
C PHE A 161 -12.53 -8.80 6.93
N ARG A 162 -12.75 -9.44 8.09
CA ARG A 162 -14.05 -10.05 8.41
C ARG A 162 -15.19 -9.04 8.23
N GLY A 163 -16.30 -9.44 7.59
CA GLY A 163 -17.44 -8.60 7.27
C GLY A 163 -17.33 -7.87 5.93
N PHE A 164 -16.25 -8.10 5.19
CA PHE A 164 -16.11 -7.69 3.79
C PHE A 164 -16.38 -8.88 2.86
N ARG A 165 -16.86 -8.62 1.65
CA ARG A 165 -16.89 -9.62 0.58
C ARG A 165 -15.47 -9.82 0.07
N ILE A 166 -14.90 -11.01 0.25
CA ILE A 166 -13.59 -11.35 -0.28
C ILE A 166 -13.71 -11.67 -1.77
N LEU A 167 -13.11 -10.85 -2.61
CA LEU A 167 -13.12 -11.02 -4.07
C LEU A 167 -11.90 -11.80 -4.55
N PHE A 168 -10.76 -11.63 -3.85
CA PHE A 168 -9.53 -12.35 -4.11
C PHE A 168 -8.76 -12.54 -2.81
N TYR A 169 -8.19 -13.71 -2.63
CA TYR A 169 -7.22 -13.97 -1.57
C TYR A 169 -6.21 -15.01 -2.02
N ARG A 170 -4.97 -14.75 -1.69
CA ARG A 170 -3.90 -15.76 -1.73
C ARG A 170 -2.92 -15.50 -0.60
N GLU A 171 -2.32 -16.58 -0.08
CA GLU A 171 -1.23 -16.51 0.88
C GLU A 171 -0.23 -17.62 0.57
N GLY A 172 1.06 -17.30 0.65
CA GLY A 172 2.12 -18.27 0.42
C GLY A 172 3.38 -17.65 -0.16
N ILE A 173 4.25 -18.51 -0.71
CA ILE A 173 5.52 -18.12 -1.30
C ILE A 173 5.37 -18.00 -2.81
N PHE A 174 5.62 -16.79 -3.35
CA PHE A 174 5.54 -16.52 -4.78
C PHE A 174 6.87 -16.01 -5.33
N ARG A 175 7.11 -16.22 -6.63
CA ARG A 175 8.23 -15.60 -7.34
C ARG A 175 7.77 -14.31 -8.02
N GLU A 176 8.51 -13.23 -7.75
CA GLU A 176 8.28 -11.94 -8.38
C GLU A 176 9.63 -11.28 -8.68
N GLY A 177 9.86 -10.90 -9.95
CA GLY A 177 11.14 -10.33 -10.38
C GLY A 177 12.35 -11.22 -10.03
N GLY A 178 12.20 -12.55 -10.16
CA GLY A 178 13.24 -13.53 -9.85
C GLY A 178 13.44 -13.82 -8.36
N ARG A 179 12.81 -13.08 -7.44
CA ARG A 179 12.94 -13.27 -5.99
C ARG A 179 11.72 -13.96 -5.41
N LYS A 180 11.93 -14.84 -4.44
CA LYS A 180 10.85 -15.43 -3.63
C LYS A 180 10.38 -14.40 -2.59
N LYS A 181 9.07 -14.29 -2.44
CA LYS A 181 8.41 -13.49 -1.38
C LYS A 181 7.29 -14.31 -0.76
N ALA A 182 7.22 -14.31 0.56
CA ALA A 182 6.09 -14.87 1.29
C ALA A 182 5.13 -13.75 1.66
N VAL A 183 3.96 -13.71 1.02
CA VAL A 183 2.98 -12.64 1.14
C VAL A 183 1.56 -13.16 1.25
N ALA A 184 0.70 -12.36 1.88
CA ALA A 184 -0.74 -12.46 1.72
C ALA A 184 -1.23 -11.30 0.86
N SER A 185 -2.07 -11.58 -0.13
CA SER A 185 -2.67 -10.62 -1.04
C SER A 185 -4.19 -10.74 -0.99
N LEU A 186 -4.89 -9.62 -0.88
CA LEU A 186 -6.33 -9.55 -0.72
C LEU A 186 -6.93 -8.44 -1.59
N ILE A 187 -8.08 -8.74 -2.22
CA ILE A 187 -9.04 -7.73 -2.68
C ILE A 187 -10.35 -8.01 -1.97
N ALA A 188 -10.86 -7.02 -1.25
CA ALA A 188 -12.12 -7.15 -0.52
C ALA A 188 -13.00 -5.91 -0.71
N GLU A 189 -14.32 -6.11 -0.76
CA GLU A 189 -15.34 -5.10 -0.98
C GLU A 189 -16.15 -4.87 0.29
N LYS A 190 -16.35 -3.62 0.66
CA LYS A 190 -17.21 -3.21 1.76
C LYS A 190 -18.68 -3.39 1.36
N ILE A 191 -19.42 -4.26 2.07
CA ILE A 191 -20.85 -4.53 1.87
C ILE A 191 -21.75 -3.62 2.70
#